data_059096eaa6166d88a7f52774478e989d
#
_entry.id   059096eaa6166d88a7f52774478e989d
#
_cell.length_a   1.000
_cell.length_b   1.000
_cell.length_c   1.000
_cell.angle_alpha   90.00
_cell.angle_beta   90.00
_cell.angle_gamma   90.00
#
_symmetry.space_group_name_H-M   'P 1'
#
loop_
_entity.id
_entity.type
_entity.pdbx_description
1 polymer ?
#
loop_
_entity_poly.entity_id
_entity_poly.type
_entity_poly.pdbx_seq_one_letter_code
_entity_poly.pdbx_strand_id
1 'polypeptide(L)'
;HQSGRRQRQMCIRDSSHTIDLMIGTKKVPVDIGFIVFNFETYPNLINFFNENKIEIEKSNMSFSVSVQDSNFEYCGKGLSGIFSNKVNLFNIKFLKMFFDIIKFYKKSDKLDNINEKITLGDYLIKNNLSKEFINYHLIPMVSAIWSMPPYAANKMPLKFFLKFFQNHGLFKLKNRPQWYTVSNRSRSYVKTILSKISGEYFKNYKVNKIISKSNGIDLYYGGKNEFFDYDKVIIATHADEALSMIENPTDQEKEVLSNFSYKENLAYIHTDETVMPKNKNAWCAWNSSMKKNEIEKNSITYWLNLLQNLECEKNIFLTLNPYLDIDETKILKKVKFTHPYFDQSALDYQSKLKNLQNKRNILFCGSYFGYGFHEDGIKSSIEMLKNLDD
;
A
#
# COMPACT_ATOMS: atom_id res chain seq x y z
N HIS A 1 24.00 -8.37 14.44
CA HIS A 1 23.08 -9.46 14.81
C HIS A 1 21.68 -9.02 15.26
N GLN A 2 21.42 -7.72 15.46
CA GLN A 2 20.05 -7.24 15.82
C GLN A 2 19.16 -6.88 14.62
N SER A 3 19.72 -6.67 13.43
CA SER A 3 18.97 -6.30 12.23
C SER A 3 18.10 -7.43 11.68
N GLY A 4 18.56 -8.67 11.72
CA GLY A 4 17.82 -9.83 11.22
C GLY A 4 16.58 -10.23 12.04
N ARG A 5 16.55 -9.90 13.35
CA ARG A 5 15.38 -10.19 14.21
C ARG A 5 14.22 -9.20 14.04
N ARG A 6 14.48 -7.96 13.59
CA ARG A 6 13.44 -6.94 13.36
C ARG A 6 12.61 -7.18 12.11
N GLN A 7 13.20 -7.75 11.07
CA GLN A 7 12.55 -7.94 9.78
C GLN A 7 11.37 -8.93 9.79
N ARG A 8 11.27 -9.83 10.75
CA ARG A 8 10.36 -10.98 10.76
C ARG A 8 9.19 -10.91 11.73
N GLN A 9 9.14 -9.88 12.54
CA GLN A 9 7.89 -9.47 13.17
C GLN A 9 6.97 -8.78 12.16
N MET A 10 7.40 -8.67 10.91
CA MET A 10 6.85 -7.75 9.91
C MET A 10 5.62 -8.29 9.18
N CYS A 11 5.53 -9.57 8.83
CA CYS A 11 4.46 -10.04 7.94
C CYS A 11 3.03 -9.88 8.50
N ILE A 12 2.79 -10.11 9.78
CA ILE A 12 1.51 -9.74 10.41
C ILE A 12 1.47 -8.26 10.79
N ARG A 13 2.62 -7.58 10.87
CA ARG A 13 2.76 -6.20 11.37
C ARG A 13 2.95 -5.15 10.30
N ASP A 14 3.42 -5.46 9.11
CA ASP A 14 3.63 -4.44 8.07
C ASP A 14 2.30 -3.91 7.56
N SER A 15 1.32 -4.78 7.40
CA SER A 15 0.00 -4.37 6.97
C SER A 15 -0.88 -3.83 8.11
N SER A 16 -0.81 -4.41 9.33
CA SER A 16 -1.64 -4.03 10.48
C SER A 16 -0.79 -3.49 11.62
N HIS A 17 0.01 -2.46 11.32
CA HIS A 17 1.07 -1.97 12.22
C HIS A 17 0.67 -0.72 12.98
N THR A 18 0.24 -0.90 14.22
CA THR A 18 0.03 0.20 15.17
C THR A 18 1.26 0.39 16.05
N ILE A 19 1.76 1.61 16.14
CA ILE A 19 2.81 2.02 17.09
C ILE A 19 2.24 2.99 18.11
N ASP A 20 2.87 3.04 19.27
CA ASP A 20 2.55 4.02 20.31
C ASP A 20 3.61 5.12 20.30
N LEU A 21 3.19 6.34 20.09
CA LEU A 21 4.05 7.52 20.11
C LEU A 21 3.82 8.29 21.41
N MET A 22 4.90 8.82 22.00
CA MET A 22 4.83 9.75 23.12
C MET A 22 4.79 11.18 22.58
N ILE A 23 3.66 11.86 22.72
CA ILE A 23 3.49 13.27 22.35
C ILE A 23 3.24 14.06 23.64
N GLY A 24 4.28 14.75 24.09
CA GLY A 24 4.29 15.28 25.46
C GLY A 24 4.19 14.13 26.47
N THR A 25 3.20 14.18 27.34
CA THR A 25 2.92 13.15 28.35
C THR A 25 1.90 12.09 27.86
N LYS A 26 1.27 12.32 26.70
CA LYS A 26 0.22 11.42 26.17
C LYS A 26 0.79 10.35 25.28
N LYS A 27 0.30 9.12 25.44
CA LYS A 27 0.55 8.02 24.54
C LYS A 27 -0.50 8.00 23.44
N VAL A 28 -0.08 8.20 22.19
CA VAL A 28 -0.94 8.28 21.01
C VAL A 28 -0.72 7.03 20.15
N PRO A 29 -1.69 6.13 20.02
CA PRO A 29 -1.60 4.99 19.12
C PRO A 29 -1.83 5.45 17.67
N VAL A 30 -0.95 5.03 16.77
CA VAL A 30 -0.95 5.46 15.37
C VAL A 30 -0.72 4.25 14.46
N ASP A 31 -1.57 4.08 13.47
CA ASP A 31 -1.35 3.10 12.40
C ASP A 31 -0.39 3.67 11.37
N ILE A 32 0.62 2.87 11.01
CA ILE A 32 1.66 3.24 10.05
C ILE A 32 1.74 2.27 8.85
N GLY A 33 0.91 1.23 8.85
CA GLY A 33 0.71 0.31 7.73
C GLY A 33 -0.64 0.58 7.06
N PHE A 34 -1.59 -0.33 7.20
CA PHE A 34 -2.97 -0.15 6.72
C PHE A 34 -3.72 0.91 7.52
N ILE A 35 -4.29 1.91 6.84
CA ILE A 35 -4.92 3.06 7.48
C ILE A 35 -6.38 3.22 7.03
N VAL A 36 -6.67 3.15 5.74
CA VAL A 36 -7.97 3.53 5.19
C VAL A 36 -8.56 2.48 4.25
N PHE A 37 -9.89 2.40 4.22
CA PHE A 37 -10.68 1.53 3.37
C PHE A 37 -12.04 2.19 3.03
N ASN A 38 -12.82 1.60 2.14
CA ASN A 38 -14.17 2.06 1.81
C ASN A 38 -15.12 0.89 1.57
N PHE A 39 -16.42 1.14 1.58
CA PHE A 39 -17.43 0.09 1.44
C PHE A 39 -17.57 -0.46 0.01
N GLU A 40 -17.18 0.31 -1.01
CA GLU A 40 -17.34 -0.11 -2.40
C GLU A 40 -16.30 -1.14 -2.83
N THR A 41 -15.06 -1.00 -2.32
CA THR A 41 -13.91 -1.77 -2.82
C THR A 41 -13.27 -2.72 -1.80
N TYR A 42 -13.80 -2.77 -0.57
CA TYR A 42 -13.34 -3.65 0.51
C TYR A 42 -14.49 -4.51 1.08
N PRO A 43 -15.31 -5.21 0.23
CA PRO A 43 -16.49 -5.92 0.73
C PRO A 43 -16.16 -7.05 1.71
N ASN A 44 -15.10 -7.84 1.46
CA ASN A 44 -14.72 -8.93 2.34
C ASN A 44 -14.17 -8.42 3.68
N LEU A 45 -13.36 -7.35 3.65
CA LEU A 45 -12.85 -6.71 4.86
C LEU A 45 -13.99 -6.11 5.69
N ILE A 46 -14.98 -5.47 5.05
CA ILE A 46 -16.16 -4.92 5.74
C ILE A 46 -16.99 -6.02 6.38
N ASN A 47 -17.25 -7.11 5.66
CA ASN A 47 -17.95 -8.27 6.22
C ASN A 47 -17.22 -8.81 7.44
N PHE A 48 -15.90 -8.98 7.32
CA PHE A 48 -15.05 -9.41 8.42
C PHE A 48 -15.13 -8.45 9.63
N PHE A 49 -15.10 -7.14 9.41
CA PHE A 49 -15.24 -6.15 10.49
C PHE A 49 -16.63 -6.20 11.14
N ASN A 50 -17.69 -6.35 10.37
CA ASN A 50 -19.06 -6.47 10.87
C ASN A 50 -19.24 -7.72 11.75
N GLU A 51 -18.78 -8.89 11.29
CA GLU A 51 -18.85 -10.17 12.04
C GLU A 51 -18.06 -10.11 13.35
N ASN A 52 -16.97 -9.34 13.36
CA ASN A 52 -16.10 -9.19 14.52
C ASN A 52 -16.41 -7.95 15.37
N LYS A 53 -17.45 -7.18 15.02
CA LYS A 53 -17.87 -5.96 15.73
C LYS A 53 -16.73 -4.95 15.86
N ILE A 54 -15.92 -4.80 14.80
CA ILE A 54 -14.82 -3.82 14.75
C ILE A 54 -15.39 -2.44 14.48
N GLU A 55 -15.12 -1.50 15.37
CA GLU A 55 -15.56 -0.12 15.24
C GLU A 55 -14.76 0.63 14.18
N ILE A 56 -15.47 1.36 13.34
CA ILE A 56 -14.91 2.15 12.24
C ILE A 56 -15.42 3.59 12.28
N GLU A 57 -14.63 4.51 11.79
CA GLU A 57 -14.98 5.92 11.72
C GLU A 57 -14.63 6.52 10.35
N LYS A 58 -15.29 7.64 9.98
CA LYS A 58 -15.02 8.32 8.72
C LYS A 58 -13.61 8.88 8.69
N SER A 59 -12.94 8.70 7.57
CA SER A 59 -11.61 9.22 7.29
C SER A 59 -11.64 10.20 6.11
N ASN A 60 -10.57 10.96 5.97
CA ASN A 60 -10.35 11.89 4.87
C ASN A 60 -9.31 11.32 3.91
N MET A 61 -9.68 11.16 2.64
CA MET A 61 -8.80 10.67 1.59
C MET A 61 -8.62 11.78 0.54
N SER A 62 -7.87 12.81 0.89
CA SER A 62 -7.53 13.92 0.01
C SER A 62 -6.07 13.84 -0.40
N PHE A 63 -5.77 14.35 -1.59
CA PHE A 63 -4.45 14.33 -2.20
C PHE A 63 -4.02 15.72 -2.62
N SER A 64 -2.76 16.08 -2.34
CA SER A 64 -2.15 17.32 -2.77
C SER A 64 -0.80 17.10 -3.44
N VAL A 65 -0.40 18.07 -4.24
CA VAL A 65 0.93 18.13 -4.84
C VAL A 65 1.53 19.51 -4.61
N SER A 66 2.79 19.54 -4.17
CA SER A 66 3.61 20.74 -4.10
C SER A 66 4.93 20.54 -4.85
N VAL A 67 5.30 21.53 -5.67
CA VAL A 67 6.57 21.56 -6.36
C VAL A 67 7.46 22.59 -5.68
N GLN A 68 8.49 22.11 -4.96
CA GLN A 68 9.45 22.95 -4.28
C GLN A 68 10.12 23.92 -5.29
N ASP A 69 10.55 25.07 -4.82
CA ASP A 69 11.14 26.13 -5.65
C ASP A 69 10.19 26.67 -6.73
N SER A 70 8.89 26.48 -6.54
CA SER A 70 7.85 27.05 -7.39
C SER A 70 6.61 27.40 -6.55
N ASN A 71 5.68 28.15 -7.17
CA ASN A 71 4.36 28.41 -6.58
C ASN A 71 3.32 27.37 -7.01
N PHE A 72 3.75 26.19 -7.46
CA PHE A 72 2.88 25.15 -7.96
C PHE A 72 2.43 24.25 -6.79
N GLU A 73 1.31 24.62 -6.19
CA GLU A 73 0.67 23.85 -5.13
C GLU A 73 -0.83 23.76 -5.38
N TYR A 74 -1.41 22.58 -5.20
CA TYR A 74 -2.85 22.38 -5.28
C TYR A 74 -3.28 21.15 -4.50
N CYS A 75 -4.57 21.05 -4.20
CA CYS A 75 -5.16 19.85 -3.63
C CYS A 75 -6.49 19.47 -4.29
N GLY A 76 -6.85 18.18 -4.18
CA GLY A 76 -8.04 17.61 -4.78
C GLY A 76 -9.35 17.85 -4.00
N LYS A 77 -9.42 18.82 -3.09
CA LYS A 77 -10.63 19.17 -2.30
C LYS A 77 -11.62 20.05 -3.07
N GLY A 78 -11.95 19.67 -4.32
CA GLY A 78 -12.83 20.47 -5.18
C GLY A 78 -12.14 21.70 -5.78
N LEU A 79 -12.93 22.63 -6.36
CA LEU A 79 -12.40 23.81 -7.05
C LEU A 79 -11.60 24.73 -6.12
N SER A 80 -12.04 24.90 -4.88
CA SER A 80 -11.33 25.71 -3.88
C SER A 80 -9.95 25.16 -3.55
N GLY A 81 -9.80 23.84 -3.52
CA GLY A 81 -8.51 23.19 -3.30
C GLY A 81 -7.60 23.27 -4.53
N ILE A 82 -8.14 23.05 -5.72
CA ILE A 82 -7.41 23.15 -7.00
C ILE A 82 -6.83 24.56 -7.15
N PHE A 83 -7.59 25.58 -6.81
CA PHE A 83 -7.17 26.98 -6.86
C PHE A 83 -6.82 27.53 -5.46
N SER A 84 -6.34 26.69 -4.55
CA SER A 84 -5.86 27.12 -3.23
C SER A 84 -4.76 28.19 -3.32
N ASN A 85 -3.92 28.09 -4.37
CA ASN A 85 -3.05 29.18 -4.79
C ASN A 85 -3.70 29.93 -5.97
N LYS A 86 -4.15 31.18 -5.73
CA LYS A 86 -4.83 32.00 -6.76
C LYS A 86 -3.97 32.27 -8.00
N VAL A 87 -2.65 32.23 -7.89
CA VAL A 87 -1.72 32.35 -9.03
C VAL A 87 -1.95 31.25 -10.07
N ASN A 88 -2.45 30.10 -9.67
CA ASN A 88 -2.77 29.00 -10.57
C ASN A 88 -3.85 29.33 -11.60
N LEU A 89 -4.74 30.29 -11.31
CA LEU A 89 -5.77 30.78 -12.25
C LEU A 89 -5.18 31.43 -13.50
N PHE A 90 -3.98 32.00 -13.40
CA PHE A 90 -3.29 32.69 -14.49
C PHE A 90 -2.12 31.85 -15.05
N ASN A 91 -1.89 30.66 -14.53
CA ASN A 91 -0.82 29.78 -14.97
C ASN A 91 -1.31 28.84 -16.08
N ILE A 92 -0.92 29.14 -17.33
CA ILE A 92 -1.33 28.36 -18.52
C ILE A 92 -0.97 26.88 -18.40
N LYS A 93 0.21 26.56 -17.82
CA LYS A 93 0.64 25.18 -17.61
C LYS A 93 -0.25 24.45 -16.61
N PHE A 94 -0.65 25.14 -15.55
CA PHE A 94 -1.59 24.60 -14.55
C PHE A 94 -2.98 24.37 -15.17
N LEU A 95 -3.48 25.34 -15.95
CA LEU A 95 -4.77 25.19 -16.64
C LEU A 95 -4.75 24.03 -17.63
N LYS A 96 -3.67 23.87 -18.40
CA LYS A 96 -3.49 22.72 -19.30
C LYS A 96 -3.53 21.39 -18.54
N MET A 97 -2.80 21.29 -17.41
CA MET A 97 -2.88 20.12 -16.54
C MET A 97 -4.30 19.83 -16.10
N PHE A 98 -5.03 20.85 -15.63
CA PHE A 98 -6.41 20.72 -15.16
C PHE A 98 -7.36 20.17 -16.26
N PHE A 99 -7.25 20.68 -17.48
CA PHE A 99 -8.03 20.15 -18.61
C PHE A 99 -7.62 18.73 -18.98
N ASP A 100 -6.34 18.39 -18.91
CA ASP A 100 -5.85 17.03 -19.16
C ASP A 100 -6.35 16.05 -18.09
N ILE A 101 -6.46 16.45 -16.82
CA ILE A 101 -7.09 15.63 -15.76
C ILE A 101 -8.53 15.26 -16.17
N ILE A 102 -9.34 16.26 -16.54
CA ILE A 102 -10.74 16.04 -16.92
C ILE A 102 -10.85 15.14 -18.16
N LYS A 103 -10.04 15.41 -19.18
CA LYS A 103 -9.99 14.65 -20.45
C LYS A 103 -9.58 13.21 -20.20
N PHE A 104 -8.49 13.01 -19.44
CA PHE A 104 -7.95 11.68 -19.13
C PHE A 104 -8.94 10.86 -18.31
N TYR A 105 -9.52 11.43 -17.24
CA TYR A 105 -10.46 10.72 -16.39
C TYR A 105 -11.70 10.29 -17.13
N LYS A 106 -12.34 11.18 -17.92
CA LYS A 106 -13.52 10.85 -18.72
C LYS A 106 -13.24 9.77 -19.77
N LYS A 107 -12.07 9.78 -20.38
CA LYS A 107 -11.67 8.80 -21.40
C LYS A 107 -11.33 7.46 -20.76
N SER A 108 -10.55 7.48 -19.69
CA SER A 108 -10.00 6.28 -19.06
C SER A 108 -11.03 5.48 -18.29
N ASP A 109 -12.08 6.12 -17.78
CA ASP A 109 -13.20 5.45 -17.10
C ASP A 109 -13.98 4.50 -18.02
N LYS A 110 -13.89 4.68 -19.33
CA LYS A 110 -14.60 3.91 -20.37
C LYS A 110 -13.71 2.96 -21.18
N LEU A 111 -12.44 2.84 -20.82
CA LEU A 111 -11.48 2.01 -21.58
C LEU A 111 -11.54 0.55 -21.12
N ASP A 112 -12.15 -0.33 -21.92
CA ASP A 112 -12.30 -1.75 -21.60
C ASP A 112 -11.35 -2.67 -22.39
N ASN A 113 -11.07 -2.38 -23.67
CA ASN A 113 -10.24 -3.22 -24.54
C ASN A 113 -8.83 -2.65 -24.68
N ILE A 114 -7.93 -3.06 -23.81
CA ILE A 114 -6.54 -2.59 -23.80
C ILE A 114 -5.60 -3.74 -24.07
N ASN A 115 -4.63 -3.49 -24.96
CA ASN A 115 -3.53 -4.40 -25.18
C ASN A 115 -2.73 -4.57 -23.87
N GLU A 116 -2.56 -5.80 -23.44
CA GLU A 116 -1.93 -6.15 -22.15
C GLU A 116 -0.47 -5.72 -22.04
N LYS A 117 0.22 -5.50 -23.16
CA LYS A 117 1.64 -5.13 -23.20
C LYS A 117 1.94 -3.62 -23.15
N ILE A 118 0.90 -2.78 -23.14
CA ILE A 118 1.09 -1.32 -23.11
C ILE A 118 1.32 -0.86 -21.67
N THR A 119 2.37 -0.07 -21.44
CA THR A 119 2.62 0.57 -20.16
C THR A 119 1.83 1.88 -20.00
N LEU A 120 1.68 2.33 -18.75
CA LEU A 120 1.10 3.65 -18.48
C LEU A 120 1.88 4.76 -19.19
N GLY A 121 3.20 4.74 -19.13
CA GLY A 121 4.07 5.71 -19.78
C GLY A 121 3.86 5.78 -21.30
N ASP A 122 3.82 4.63 -21.99
CA ASP A 122 3.57 4.56 -23.43
C ASP A 122 2.22 5.19 -23.81
N TYR A 123 1.19 4.89 -23.00
CA TYR A 123 -0.14 5.45 -23.22
C TYR A 123 -0.18 6.96 -23.05
N LEU A 124 0.51 7.50 -22.03
CA LEU A 124 0.57 8.93 -21.75
C LEU A 124 1.27 9.69 -22.89
N ILE A 125 2.38 9.16 -23.41
CA ILE A 125 3.12 9.73 -24.54
C ILE A 125 2.25 9.71 -25.80
N LYS A 126 1.63 8.56 -26.13
CA LYS A 126 0.80 8.39 -27.32
C LYS A 126 -0.41 9.33 -27.35
N ASN A 127 -0.96 9.70 -26.18
CA ASN A 127 -2.12 10.59 -26.11
C ASN A 127 -1.78 12.07 -26.00
N ASN A 128 -0.51 12.47 -26.14
CA ASN A 128 -0.01 13.86 -26.12
C ASN A 128 -0.51 14.64 -24.88
N LEU A 129 -0.48 14.01 -23.70
CA LEU A 129 -0.85 14.65 -22.45
C LEU A 129 0.28 15.58 -21.98
N SER A 130 -0.06 16.67 -21.30
CA SER A 130 0.93 17.63 -20.83
C SER A 130 1.90 17.03 -19.82
N LYS A 131 3.14 17.50 -19.86
CA LYS A 131 4.16 17.12 -18.89
C LYS A 131 3.72 17.45 -17.45
N GLU A 132 3.01 18.56 -17.28
CA GLU A 132 2.46 18.98 -16.00
C GLU A 132 1.42 17.99 -15.47
N PHE A 133 0.52 17.46 -16.33
CA PHE A 133 -0.42 16.40 -15.96
C PHE A 133 0.31 15.12 -15.55
N ILE A 134 1.27 14.69 -16.36
CA ILE A 134 2.03 13.47 -16.11
C ILE A 134 2.81 13.59 -14.80
N ASN A 135 3.62 14.65 -14.68
CA ASN A 135 4.63 14.77 -13.64
C ASN A 135 4.09 15.35 -12.32
N TYR A 136 3.04 16.16 -12.37
CA TYR A 136 2.52 16.86 -11.19
C TYR A 136 1.11 16.41 -10.77
N HIS A 137 0.54 15.42 -11.46
CA HIS A 137 -0.74 14.84 -11.05
C HIS A 137 -0.72 13.32 -11.06
N LEU A 138 -0.60 12.68 -12.24
CA LEU A 138 -0.86 11.26 -12.37
C LEU A 138 0.24 10.41 -11.76
N ILE A 139 1.50 10.63 -12.14
CA ILE A 139 2.63 9.83 -11.62
C ILE A 139 2.80 9.99 -10.11
N PRO A 140 2.71 11.20 -9.51
CA PRO A 140 2.71 11.35 -8.06
C PRO A 140 1.58 10.59 -7.35
N MET A 141 0.38 10.55 -7.94
CA MET A 141 -0.75 9.80 -7.37
C MET A 141 -0.51 8.29 -7.43
N VAL A 142 -0.04 7.77 -8.56
CA VAL A 142 0.33 6.35 -8.71
C VAL A 142 1.44 5.98 -7.74
N SER A 143 2.47 6.81 -7.63
CA SER A 143 3.57 6.62 -6.68
C SER A 143 3.09 6.59 -5.23
N ALA A 144 2.11 7.42 -4.88
CA ALA A 144 1.54 7.45 -3.55
C ALA A 144 0.74 6.17 -3.22
N ILE A 145 -0.06 5.68 -4.17
CA ILE A 145 -0.93 4.51 -3.98
C ILE A 145 -0.11 3.23 -3.76
N TRP A 146 0.95 3.01 -4.53
CA TRP A 146 1.75 1.79 -4.47
C TRP A 146 3.13 1.98 -3.82
N SER A 147 3.39 3.13 -3.21
CA SER A 147 4.68 3.45 -2.55
C SER A 147 5.89 3.18 -3.46
N MET A 148 5.77 3.54 -4.75
CA MET A 148 6.78 3.27 -5.77
C MET A 148 7.39 4.56 -6.33
N PRO A 149 8.65 4.52 -6.82
CA PRO A 149 9.26 5.68 -7.44
C PRO A 149 8.63 5.99 -8.81
N PRO A 150 8.68 7.26 -9.28
CA PRO A 150 8.05 7.71 -10.53
C PRO A 150 8.41 6.89 -11.77
N TYR A 151 9.67 6.45 -11.89
CA TYR A 151 10.10 5.63 -13.04
C TYR A 151 9.37 4.26 -13.07
N ALA A 152 9.06 3.72 -11.91
CA ALA A 152 8.35 2.46 -11.78
C ALA A 152 6.86 2.64 -12.13
N ALA A 153 6.25 3.76 -11.73
CA ALA A 153 4.89 4.12 -12.10
C ALA A 153 4.70 4.19 -13.62
N ASN A 154 5.68 4.74 -14.36
CA ASN A 154 5.64 4.78 -15.82
C ASN A 154 5.67 3.38 -16.47
N LYS A 155 6.35 2.42 -15.85
CA LYS A 155 6.46 1.04 -16.36
C LYS A 155 5.27 0.15 -15.96
N MET A 156 4.34 0.67 -15.15
CA MET A 156 3.17 -0.08 -14.72
C MET A 156 2.31 -0.48 -15.93
N PRO A 157 1.83 -1.74 -16.02
CA PRO A 157 0.92 -2.16 -17.07
C PRO A 157 -0.38 -1.34 -17.05
N LEU A 158 -0.74 -0.77 -18.20
CA LEU A 158 -1.87 0.14 -18.33
C LEU A 158 -3.20 -0.50 -17.88
N LYS A 159 -3.41 -1.77 -18.25
CA LYS A 159 -4.64 -2.51 -17.90
C LYS A 159 -4.81 -2.64 -16.39
N PHE A 160 -3.73 -2.92 -15.66
CA PHE A 160 -3.71 -3.02 -14.20
C PHE A 160 -4.05 -1.67 -13.55
N PHE A 161 -3.37 -0.61 -13.98
CA PHE A 161 -3.64 0.75 -13.53
C PHE A 161 -5.10 1.14 -13.73
N LEU A 162 -5.64 0.97 -14.94
CA LEU A 162 -7.00 1.40 -15.28
C LEU A 162 -8.05 0.62 -14.49
N LYS A 163 -7.93 -0.71 -14.40
CA LYS A 163 -8.85 -1.52 -13.60
C LYS A 163 -8.87 -1.11 -12.14
N PHE A 164 -7.69 -0.85 -11.56
CA PHE A 164 -7.62 -0.38 -10.19
C PHE A 164 -8.33 0.97 -10.00
N PHE A 165 -8.04 1.94 -10.86
CA PHE A 165 -8.63 3.28 -10.78
C PHE A 165 -10.14 3.26 -11.01
N GLN A 166 -10.63 2.44 -11.96
CA GLN A 166 -12.06 2.22 -12.20
C GLN A 166 -12.73 1.60 -10.98
N ASN A 167 -12.21 0.49 -10.47
CA ASN A 167 -12.75 -0.22 -9.33
C ASN A 167 -12.84 0.68 -8.08
N HIS A 168 -11.83 1.51 -7.84
CA HIS A 168 -11.77 2.41 -6.68
C HIS A 168 -12.44 3.77 -6.91
N GLY A 169 -13.12 3.97 -8.06
CA GLY A 169 -13.80 5.22 -8.39
C GLY A 169 -12.85 6.44 -8.44
N LEU A 170 -11.55 6.23 -8.68
CA LEU A 170 -10.55 7.30 -8.67
C LEU A 170 -10.66 8.23 -9.89
N PHE A 171 -11.31 7.78 -10.97
CA PHE A 171 -11.65 8.63 -12.11
C PHE A 171 -12.91 9.49 -11.90
N LYS A 172 -13.68 9.23 -10.83
CA LYS A 172 -14.87 10.02 -10.51
C LYS A 172 -14.45 11.42 -10.02
N LEU A 173 -14.98 12.46 -10.67
CA LEU A 173 -14.77 13.86 -10.25
C LEU A 173 -15.75 14.28 -9.16
N LYS A 174 -16.92 13.60 -9.07
CA LYS A 174 -17.97 13.79 -8.07
C LYS A 174 -18.39 12.42 -7.53
N ASN A 175 -19.06 12.42 -6.38
CA ASN A 175 -19.58 11.20 -5.75
C ASN A 175 -18.48 10.13 -5.55
N ARG A 176 -17.34 10.55 -5.04
CA ARG A 176 -16.26 9.65 -4.65
C ARG A 176 -16.65 8.83 -3.44
N PRO A 177 -16.16 7.59 -3.29
CA PRO A 177 -16.41 6.78 -2.10
C PRO A 177 -16.04 7.51 -0.81
N GLN A 178 -16.85 7.33 0.24
CA GLN A 178 -16.45 7.75 1.59
C GLN A 178 -15.41 6.75 2.12
N TRP A 179 -14.30 7.25 2.59
CA TRP A 179 -13.25 6.46 3.22
C TRP A 179 -13.44 6.38 4.72
N TYR A 180 -12.98 5.30 5.31
CA TYR A 180 -13.07 4.97 6.73
C TYR A 180 -11.72 4.51 7.25
N THR A 181 -11.56 4.57 8.57
CA THR A 181 -10.44 4.01 9.32
C THR A 181 -10.96 3.23 10.52
N VAL A 182 -10.13 2.39 11.13
CA VAL A 182 -10.49 1.66 12.34
C VAL A 182 -10.36 2.59 13.55
N SER A 183 -11.44 2.80 14.31
CA SER A 183 -11.50 3.76 15.43
C SER A 183 -10.42 3.51 16.49
N ASN A 184 -10.21 2.24 16.86
CA ASN A 184 -9.23 1.83 17.87
C ASN A 184 -7.91 1.32 17.27
N ARG A 185 -7.60 1.72 16.03
CA ARG A 185 -6.42 1.32 15.24
C ARG A 185 -6.42 -0.17 14.86
N SER A 186 -5.58 -0.53 13.93
CA SER A 186 -5.49 -1.89 13.39
C SER A 186 -5.16 -2.94 14.46
N ARG A 187 -4.44 -2.57 15.51
CA ARG A 187 -4.17 -3.42 16.67
C ARG A 187 -5.44 -4.01 17.30
N SER A 188 -6.58 -3.31 17.23
CA SER A 188 -7.83 -3.76 17.85
C SER A 188 -8.38 -5.00 17.17
N TYR A 189 -8.50 -4.99 15.84
CA TYR A 189 -9.01 -6.18 15.15
C TYR A 189 -8.02 -7.36 15.18
N VAL A 190 -6.71 -7.09 15.18
CA VAL A 190 -5.71 -8.15 15.36
C VAL A 190 -5.91 -8.85 16.73
N LYS A 191 -6.12 -8.09 17.81
CA LYS A 191 -6.41 -8.65 19.13
C LYS A 191 -7.71 -9.46 19.12
N THR A 192 -8.75 -8.95 18.48
CA THR A 192 -10.05 -9.65 18.38
C THR A 192 -9.92 -10.98 17.63
N ILE A 193 -9.15 -11.02 16.54
CA ILE A 193 -8.87 -12.27 15.82
C ILE A 193 -8.14 -13.25 16.73
N LEU A 194 -7.02 -12.81 17.33
CA LEU A 194 -6.20 -13.68 18.19
C LEU A 194 -6.97 -14.25 19.37
N SER A 195 -7.96 -13.51 19.93
CA SER A 195 -8.80 -14.02 21.03
C SER A 195 -9.81 -15.08 20.59
N LYS A 196 -10.06 -15.24 19.29
CA LYS A 196 -11.00 -16.22 18.73
C LYS A 196 -10.31 -17.46 18.15
N ILE A 197 -9.00 -17.44 18.01
CA ILE A 197 -8.24 -18.60 17.55
C ILE A 197 -8.24 -19.66 18.64
N SER A 198 -8.72 -20.86 18.30
CA SER A 198 -8.73 -22.03 19.22
C SER A 198 -7.39 -22.75 19.28
N GLY A 199 -6.49 -22.50 18.32
CA GLY A 199 -5.15 -23.11 18.25
C GLY A 199 -4.09 -22.31 19.02
N GLU A 200 -2.89 -22.83 19.03
CA GLU A 200 -1.74 -22.18 19.66
C GLU A 200 -1.22 -21.03 18.79
N TYR A 201 -0.83 -19.94 19.43
CA TYR A 201 -0.23 -18.76 18.79
C TYR A 201 1.19 -18.55 19.28
N PHE A 202 2.16 -18.74 18.39
CA PHE A 202 3.58 -18.59 18.68
C PHE A 202 4.10 -17.23 18.19
N LYS A 203 4.22 -16.28 19.09
CA LYS A 203 4.80 -14.96 18.81
C LYS A 203 6.32 -15.04 18.82
N ASN A 204 6.97 -14.38 17.84
CA ASN A 204 8.44 -14.34 17.68
C ASN A 204 9.06 -15.68 17.25
N TYR A 205 8.27 -16.62 16.81
CA TYR A 205 8.75 -17.86 16.21
C TYR A 205 8.89 -17.67 14.70
N LYS A 206 10.13 -17.57 14.26
CA LYS A 206 10.44 -17.48 12.84
C LYS A 206 10.46 -18.86 12.24
N VAL A 207 9.61 -19.10 11.26
CA VAL A 207 9.75 -20.23 10.36
C VAL A 207 10.96 -19.99 9.45
N ASN A 208 11.89 -20.94 9.45
CA ASN A 208 13.11 -20.84 8.65
C ASN A 208 13.08 -21.77 7.44
N LYS A 209 12.39 -22.92 7.60
CA LYS A 209 12.37 -23.96 6.60
C LYS A 209 11.07 -24.78 6.69
N ILE A 210 10.56 -25.16 5.53
CA ILE A 210 9.36 -25.98 5.35
C ILE A 210 9.77 -27.16 4.47
N ILE A 211 9.58 -28.39 4.97
CA ILE A 211 9.84 -29.62 4.24
C ILE A 211 8.51 -30.34 4.03
N SER A 212 8.10 -30.47 2.76
CA SER A 212 6.94 -31.29 2.41
C SER A 212 7.34 -32.76 2.31
N LYS A 213 6.56 -33.61 2.96
CA LYS A 213 6.66 -35.09 2.96
C LYS A 213 5.44 -35.70 2.26
N SER A 214 5.44 -37.00 2.09
CA SER A 214 4.27 -37.73 1.57
C SER A 214 3.03 -37.58 2.44
N ASN A 215 3.20 -37.52 3.78
CA ASN A 215 2.12 -37.52 4.77
C ASN A 215 2.18 -36.30 5.71
N GLY A 216 2.54 -35.12 5.22
CA GLY A 216 2.56 -33.92 6.06
C GLY A 216 3.71 -32.97 5.80
N ILE A 217 3.95 -32.09 6.71
CA ILE A 217 4.91 -30.98 6.64
C ILE A 217 5.76 -30.92 7.92
N ASP A 218 7.09 -30.93 7.76
CA ASP A 218 7.98 -30.53 8.84
C ASP A 218 8.24 -29.02 8.76
N LEU A 219 7.94 -28.32 9.85
CA LEU A 219 8.10 -26.89 9.97
C LEU A 219 9.21 -26.56 10.98
N TYR A 220 10.32 -26.00 10.51
CA TYR A 220 11.46 -25.60 11.33
C TYR A 220 11.40 -24.14 11.71
N TYR A 221 11.70 -23.81 12.98
CA TYR A 221 11.61 -22.46 13.50
C TYR A 221 12.76 -22.13 14.47
N GLY A 222 12.99 -20.83 14.67
CA GLY A 222 13.88 -20.32 15.72
C GLY A 222 15.38 -20.57 15.51
N GLY A 223 15.81 -21.12 14.38
CA GLY A 223 17.22 -21.47 14.09
C GLY A 223 17.72 -22.70 14.83
N LYS A 224 16.81 -23.50 15.41
CA LYS A 224 17.06 -24.78 16.03
C LYS A 224 16.79 -25.90 15.01
N ASN A 225 17.39 -27.08 15.22
CA ASN A 225 17.06 -28.29 14.46
C ASN A 225 15.78 -28.99 14.95
N GLU A 226 14.97 -28.27 15.73
CA GLU A 226 13.68 -28.73 16.20
C GLU A 226 12.61 -28.38 15.17
N PHE A 227 11.67 -29.29 14.92
CA PHE A 227 10.57 -29.08 13.99
C PHE A 227 9.26 -29.58 14.61
N PHE A 228 8.15 -29.03 14.09
CA PHE A 228 6.80 -29.55 14.33
C PHE A 228 6.31 -30.25 13.06
N ASP A 229 5.59 -31.34 13.26
CA ASP A 229 4.89 -32.07 12.20
C ASP A 229 3.45 -31.60 12.09
N TYR A 230 3.02 -31.27 10.87
CA TYR A 230 1.67 -30.81 10.55
C TYR A 230 1.14 -31.49 9.30
N ASP A 231 -0.19 -31.62 9.21
CA ASP A 231 -0.83 -32.16 8.00
C ASP A 231 -0.65 -31.22 6.82
N LYS A 232 -0.87 -29.93 7.03
CA LYS A 232 -0.81 -28.88 5.99
C LYS A 232 -0.20 -27.60 6.55
N VAL A 233 0.38 -26.77 5.66
CA VAL A 233 0.85 -25.41 5.99
C VAL A 233 0.22 -24.38 5.08
N ILE A 234 -0.22 -23.27 5.67
CA ILE A 234 -0.67 -22.07 4.96
C ILE A 234 0.42 -21.02 5.08
N ILE A 235 1.00 -20.59 3.95
CA ILE A 235 2.01 -19.56 3.89
C ILE A 235 1.33 -18.23 3.53
N ALA A 236 1.25 -17.32 4.50
CA ALA A 236 0.63 -16.00 4.37
C ALA A 236 1.67 -14.86 4.44
N THR A 237 2.90 -15.12 3.96
CA THR A 237 4.00 -14.14 3.90
C THR A 237 4.10 -13.53 2.50
N HIS A 238 5.11 -12.69 2.24
CA HIS A 238 5.45 -12.29 0.87
C HIS A 238 5.84 -13.50 0.02
N ALA A 239 5.66 -13.42 -1.29
CA ALA A 239 5.94 -14.53 -2.21
C ALA A 239 7.43 -14.95 -2.23
N ASP A 240 8.34 -13.98 -2.18
CA ASP A 240 9.79 -14.19 -2.08
C ASP A 240 10.19 -14.86 -0.76
N GLU A 241 9.57 -14.44 0.36
CA GLU A 241 9.76 -15.09 1.65
C GLU A 241 9.19 -16.51 1.66
N ALA A 242 8.01 -16.71 1.07
CA ALA A 242 7.42 -18.05 0.90
C ALA A 242 8.37 -18.97 0.17
N LEU A 243 8.89 -18.53 -0.98
CA LEU A 243 9.86 -19.31 -1.76
C LEU A 243 11.14 -19.62 -0.97
N SER A 244 11.63 -18.65 -0.22
CA SER A 244 12.87 -18.80 0.58
C SER A 244 12.75 -19.80 1.72
N MET A 245 11.54 -20.07 2.22
CA MET A 245 11.29 -21.01 3.31
C MET A 245 11.11 -22.46 2.83
N ILE A 246 10.65 -22.66 1.59
CA ILE A 246 10.38 -24.00 1.06
C ILE A 246 11.70 -24.70 0.73
N GLU A 247 11.96 -25.80 1.41
CA GLU A 247 13.09 -26.67 1.07
C GLU A 247 12.76 -27.47 -0.21
N ASN A 248 13.68 -27.46 -1.18
CA ASN A 248 13.50 -28.13 -2.46
C ASN A 248 12.16 -27.73 -3.16
N PRO A 249 11.94 -26.43 -3.44
CA PRO A 249 10.74 -25.99 -4.14
C PRO A 249 10.69 -26.62 -5.53
N THR A 250 9.50 -26.97 -5.98
CA THR A 250 9.27 -27.48 -7.35
C THR A 250 9.60 -26.41 -8.39
N ASP A 251 9.80 -26.80 -9.63
CA ASP A 251 10.05 -25.86 -10.72
C ASP A 251 8.86 -24.89 -10.90
N GLN A 252 7.64 -25.36 -10.68
CA GLN A 252 6.44 -24.52 -10.72
C GLN A 252 6.39 -23.51 -9.57
N GLU A 253 6.73 -23.91 -8.33
CA GLU A 253 6.82 -23.01 -7.19
C GLU A 253 7.90 -21.93 -7.41
N LYS A 254 9.08 -22.33 -7.91
CA LYS A 254 10.16 -21.40 -8.28
C LYS A 254 9.71 -20.44 -9.38
N GLU A 255 9.18 -20.97 -10.48
CA GLU A 255 8.72 -20.19 -11.61
C GLU A 255 7.67 -19.15 -11.19
N VAL A 256 6.67 -19.54 -10.40
CA VAL A 256 5.58 -18.64 -10.05
C VAL A 256 5.98 -17.64 -8.98
N LEU A 257 6.56 -18.09 -7.86
CA LEU A 257 6.81 -17.22 -6.71
C LEU A 257 7.99 -16.25 -6.93
N SER A 258 8.98 -16.59 -7.77
CA SER A 258 10.11 -15.70 -8.07
C SER A 258 9.75 -14.48 -8.92
N ASN A 259 8.55 -14.47 -9.52
CA ASN A 259 8.09 -13.36 -10.36
C ASN A 259 7.39 -12.23 -9.54
N PHE A 260 7.33 -12.35 -8.22
CA PHE A 260 6.84 -11.30 -7.33
C PHE A 260 8.01 -10.64 -6.63
N SER A 261 8.30 -9.41 -6.99
CA SER A 261 9.36 -8.62 -6.39
C SER A 261 8.83 -7.64 -5.35
N TYR A 262 9.68 -7.31 -4.39
CA TYR A 262 9.36 -6.35 -3.32
C TYR A 262 10.43 -5.28 -3.24
N LYS A 263 10.01 -4.05 -2.93
CA LYS A 263 10.93 -2.91 -2.76
C LYS A 263 10.89 -2.38 -1.34
N GLU A 264 12.08 -2.13 -0.81
CA GLU A 264 12.25 -1.49 0.49
C GLU A 264 11.85 -0.01 0.40
N ASN A 265 11.05 0.44 1.37
CA ASN A 265 10.68 1.82 1.58
C ASN A 265 11.04 2.24 3.01
N LEU A 266 11.68 3.38 3.15
CA LEU A 266 12.02 3.95 4.44
C LEU A 266 10.95 4.96 4.85
N ALA A 267 10.28 4.70 5.98
CA ALA A 267 9.24 5.56 6.53
C ALA A 267 9.76 6.33 7.74
N TYR A 268 9.61 7.65 7.71
CA TYR A 268 9.90 8.54 8.84
C TYR A 268 8.59 8.99 9.46
N ILE A 269 8.40 8.71 10.73
CA ILE A 269 7.30 9.26 11.52
C ILE A 269 7.85 10.49 12.26
N HIS A 270 7.26 11.67 12.03
CA HIS A 270 7.82 12.93 12.49
C HIS A 270 6.73 13.99 12.73
N THR A 271 7.13 15.13 13.30
CA THR A 271 6.29 16.32 13.52
C THR A 271 6.77 17.53 12.72
N ASP A 272 7.64 17.35 11.74
CA ASP A 272 8.17 18.45 10.95
C ASP A 272 7.20 18.88 9.84
N GLU A 273 6.66 20.10 9.95
CA GLU A 273 5.73 20.68 8.99
C GLU A 273 6.42 21.23 7.72
N THR A 274 7.74 21.33 7.69
CA THR A 274 8.46 21.95 6.55
C THR A 274 8.40 21.11 5.28
N VAL A 275 8.11 19.81 5.39
CA VAL A 275 7.93 18.90 4.23
C VAL A 275 6.52 18.98 3.62
N MET A 276 5.59 19.68 4.28
CA MET A 276 4.22 19.90 3.83
C MET A 276 4.15 21.07 2.82
N PRO A 277 3.05 21.20 2.04
CA PRO A 277 2.84 22.36 1.19
C PRO A 277 2.95 23.67 2.00
N LYS A 278 3.55 24.71 1.41
CA LYS A 278 3.69 26.04 2.07
C LYS A 278 2.33 26.66 2.40
N ASN A 279 1.37 26.49 1.48
CA ASN A 279 0.00 26.93 1.70
C ASN A 279 -0.76 25.87 2.53
N LYS A 280 -1.10 26.20 3.78
CA LYS A 280 -1.87 25.29 4.66
C LYS A 280 -3.23 24.87 4.08
N ASN A 281 -3.84 25.69 3.22
CA ASN A 281 -5.08 25.33 2.52
C ASN A 281 -4.89 24.18 1.50
N ALA A 282 -3.65 23.93 1.08
CA ALA A 282 -3.30 22.80 0.21
C ALA A 282 -2.97 21.51 0.99
N TRP A 283 -2.94 21.56 2.32
CA TRP A 283 -2.68 20.36 3.14
C TRP A 283 -3.79 19.32 2.98
N CYS A 284 -3.39 18.14 2.70
CA CYS A 284 -4.26 16.98 2.48
C CYS A 284 -3.85 15.80 3.34
N ALA A 285 -4.66 14.78 3.33
CA ALA A 285 -4.33 13.50 3.97
C ALA A 285 -3.06 12.87 3.36
N TRP A 286 -2.91 13.00 2.05
CA TRP A 286 -1.75 12.55 1.27
C TRP A 286 -1.15 13.73 0.53
N ASN A 287 0.14 13.98 0.72
CA ASN A 287 0.83 15.13 0.16
C ASN A 287 2.08 14.68 -0.60
N SER A 288 2.11 14.90 -1.90
CA SER A 288 3.29 14.64 -2.73
C SER A 288 4.12 15.91 -2.85
N SER A 289 5.37 15.83 -2.46
CA SER A 289 6.34 16.92 -2.59
C SER A 289 7.46 16.51 -3.53
N MET A 290 7.87 17.40 -4.43
CA MET A 290 8.96 17.17 -5.39
C MET A 290 9.70 18.46 -5.70
N LYS A 291 10.96 18.37 -6.18
CA LYS A 291 11.69 19.51 -6.72
C LYS A 291 11.39 19.69 -8.21
N LYS A 292 11.35 20.93 -8.67
CA LYS A 292 11.01 21.29 -10.06
C LYS A 292 11.88 20.59 -11.11
N ASN A 293 13.16 20.41 -10.83
CA ASN A 293 14.13 19.86 -11.78
C ASN A 293 14.52 18.39 -11.45
N GLU A 294 13.95 17.79 -10.41
CA GLU A 294 14.24 16.45 -9.93
C GLU A 294 12.93 15.66 -9.73
N ILE A 295 12.10 15.62 -10.75
CA ILE A 295 10.75 15.04 -10.71
C ILE A 295 10.77 13.56 -10.31
N GLU A 296 11.88 12.87 -10.58
CA GLU A 296 12.09 11.48 -10.20
C GLU A 296 12.26 11.29 -8.68
N LYS A 297 12.57 12.37 -7.96
CA LYS A 297 12.66 12.39 -6.51
C LYS A 297 11.38 13.01 -5.95
N ASN A 298 10.44 12.17 -5.61
CA ASN A 298 9.24 12.61 -4.93
C ASN A 298 9.13 11.92 -3.55
N SER A 299 8.68 12.67 -2.55
CA SER A 299 8.31 12.15 -1.23
C SER A 299 6.80 12.18 -1.08
N ILE A 300 6.26 11.17 -0.43
CA ILE A 300 4.86 11.15 -0.03
C ILE A 300 4.78 11.31 1.48
N THR A 301 4.09 12.35 1.91
CA THR A 301 3.84 12.63 3.32
C THR A 301 2.36 12.43 3.64
N TYR A 302 2.07 11.51 4.54
CA TYR A 302 0.73 11.25 5.07
C TYR A 302 0.51 12.08 6.35
N TRP A 303 -0.56 12.87 6.38
CA TRP A 303 -0.97 13.58 7.59
C TRP A 303 -1.86 12.68 8.43
N LEU A 304 -1.26 12.05 9.43
CA LEU A 304 -1.90 10.98 10.18
C LEU A 304 -3.06 11.48 11.07
N ASN A 305 -3.00 12.74 11.55
CA ASN A 305 -4.13 13.32 12.29
C ASN A 305 -5.41 13.38 11.46
N LEU A 306 -5.28 13.73 10.18
CA LEU A 306 -6.43 13.84 9.28
C LEU A 306 -6.93 12.45 8.82
N LEU A 307 -6.01 11.49 8.63
CA LEU A 307 -6.34 10.14 8.20
C LEU A 307 -7.00 9.30 9.30
N GLN A 308 -6.60 9.52 10.55
CA GLN A 308 -6.95 8.65 11.68
C GLN A 308 -7.67 9.39 12.81
N ASN A 309 -8.13 10.61 12.58
CA ASN A 309 -8.78 11.48 13.59
C ASN A 309 -7.99 11.48 14.91
N LEU A 310 -6.66 11.72 14.85
CA LEU A 310 -5.82 11.70 16.04
C LEU A 310 -6.10 12.93 16.92
N GLU A 311 -6.50 12.71 18.15
CA GLU A 311 -6.69 13.77 19.15
C GLU A 311 -5.37 14.05 19.87
N CYS A 312 -4.49 14.82 19.23
CA CYS A 312 -3.22 15.26 19.81
C CYS A 312 -2.86 16.69 19.37
N GLU A 313 -2.07 17.36 20.20
CA GLU A 313 -1.70 18.78 20.01
C GLU A 313 -0.75 19.01 18.82
N LYS A 314 0.03 17.99 18.45
CA LYS A 314 1.00 18.08 17.35
C LYS A 314 0.49 17.40 16.10
N ASN A 315 0.84 17.96 14.95
CA ASN A 315 0.67 17.29 13.69
C ASN A 315 1.69 16.13 13.60
N ILE A 316 1.21 14.94 13.28
CA ILE A 316 2.01 13.74 13.10
C ILE A 316 1.98 13.38 11.63
N PHE A 317 3.15 13.23 11.05
CA PHE A 317 3.32 12.86 9.65
C PHE A 317 4.06 11.53 9.52
N LEU A 318 3.76 10.82 8.43
CA LEU A 318 4.57 9.70 7.97
C LEU A 318 5.06 10.04 6.55
N THR A 319 6.36 10.20 6.38
CA THR A 319 6.95 10.46 5.05
C THR A 319 7.69 9.23 4.55
N LEU A 320 7.30 8.76 3.37
CA LEU A 320 7.99 7.67 2.67
C LEU A 320 9.12 8.22 1.83
N ASN A 321 10.29 7.59 1.96
CA ASN A 321 11.50 7.87 1.18
C ASN A 321 11.78 9.38 1.09
N PRO A 322 11.93 10.08 2.24
CA PRO A 322 12.11 11.52 2.24
C PRO A 322 13.35 11.90 1.43
N TYR A 323 13.17 12.78 0.45
CA TYR A 323 14.27 13.44 -0.24
C TYR A 323 14.48 14.87 0.27
N LEU A 324 13.47 15.43 0.96
CA LEU A 324 13.59 16.67 1.72
C LEU A 324 14.17 16.35 3.10
N ASP A 325 15.02 17.22 3.57
CA ASP A 325 15.59 17.08 4.91
C ASP A 325 14.50 17.26 5.96
N ILE A 326 14.34 16.26 6.81
CA ILE A 326 13.47 16.30 7.98
C ILE A 326 14.36 16.61 9.19
N ASP A 327 13.98 17.60 9.97
CA ASP A 327 14.67 17.94 11.21
C ASP A 327 14.78 16.70 12.12
N GLU A 328 15.99 16.23 12.36
CA GLU A 328 16.27 15.02 13.16
C GLU A 328 15.64 15.11 14.57
N THR A 329 15.53 16.32 15.15
CA THR A 329 14.93 16.54 16.48
C THR A 329 13.42 16.33 16.49
N LYS A 330 12.79 16.34 15.32
CA LYS A 330 11.34 16.13 15.12
C LYS A 330 11.00 14.71 14.68
N ILE A 331 11.99 13.87 14.44
CA ILE A 331 11.76 12.49 14.06
C ILE A 331 11.41 11.68 15.31
N LEU A 332 10.24 11.07 15.28
CA LEU A 332 9.73 10.21 16.35
C LEU A 332 10.16 8.74 16.16
N LYS A 333 10.20 8.28 14.91
CA LYS A 333 10.56 6.90 14.58
C LYS A 333 10.95 6.75 13.11
N LYS A 334 11.87 5.84 12.81
CA LYS A 334 12.22 5.38 11.45
C LYS A 334 11.84 3.90 11.34
N VAL A 335 11.15 3.51 10.26
CA VAL A 335 10.71 2.14 10.02
C VAL A 335 10.98 1.78 8.57
N LYS A 336 11.41 0.54 8.31
CA LYS A 336 11.56 0.00 6.97
C LYS A 336 10.36 -0.88 6.66
N PHE A 337 9.75 -0.65 5.49
CA PHE A 337 8.70 -1.47 4.92
C PHE A 337 9.17 -2.08 3.60
N THR A 338 8.59 -3.20 3.23
CA THR A 338 8.73 -3.79 1.90
C THR A 338 7.37 -3.85 1.24
N HIS A 339 7.25 -3.22 0.05
CA HIS A 339 6.01 -3.18 -0.69
C HIS A 339 6.11 -3.99 -1.98
N PRO A 340 5.04 -4.71 -2.39
CA PRO A 340 5.04 -5.44 -3.64
C PRO A 340 5.17 -4.48 -4.83
N TYR A 341 5.94 -4.92 -5.82
CA TYR A 341 6.14 -4.22 -7.07
C TYR A 341 5.44 -4.99 -8.20
N PHE A 342 4.44 -4.36 -8.81
CA PHE A 342 3.65 -4.98 -9.87
C PHE A 342 4.14 -4.53 -11.24
N ASP A 343 4.99 -5.33 -11.84
CA ASP A 343 5.37 -5.23 -13.25
C ASP A 343 4.59 -6.22 -14.10
N GLN A 344 4.88 -6.29 -15.39
CA GLN A 344 4.20 -7.21 -16.30
C GLN A 344 4.41 -8.67 -15.89
N SER A 345 5.60 -9.04 -15.40
CA SER A 345 5.89 -10.39 -14.94
C SER A 345 4.99 -10.81 -13.80
N ALA A 346 4.88 -9.97 -12.75
CA ALA A 346 4.01 -10.24 -11.62
C ALA A 346 2.55 -10.49 -12.07
N LEU A 347 2.04 -9.68 -13.03
CA LEU A 347 0.67 -9.82 -13.54
C LEU A 347 0.47 -11.11 -14.36
N ASP A 348 1.45 -11.48 -15.19
CA ASP A 348 1.39 -12.69 -16.01
C ASP A 348 1.36 -13.95 -15.12
N TYR A 349 2.03 -13.88 -13.95
CA TYR A 349 2.10 -15.00 -13.02
C TYR A 349 1.01 -15.01 -11.94
N GLN A 350 0.28 -13.91 -11.70
CA GLN A 350 -0.82 -13.91 -10.73
C GLN A 350 -1.88 -14.99 -11.02
N SER A 351 -2.23 -15.20 -12.28
CA SER A 351 -3.21 -16.23 -12.66
C SER A 351 -2.74 -17.65 -12.37
N LYS A 352 -1.42 -17.86 -12.29
CA LYS A 352 -0.79 -19.16 -12.03
C LYS A 352 -0.73 -19.52 -10.54
N LEU A 353 -0.86 -18.55 -9.62
CA LEU A 353 -0.82 -18.76 -8.17
C LEU A 353 -1.87 -19.78 -7.70
N LYS A 354 -3.05 -19.80 -8.32
CA LYS A 354 -4.09 -20.78 -8.01
C LYS A 354 -3.65 -22.23 -8.26
N ASN A 355 -2.71 -22.47 -9.17
CA ASN A 355 -2.23 -23.78 -9.52
C ASN A 355 -1.23 -24.35 -8.49
N LEU A 356 -0.76 -23.52 -7.55
CA LEU A 356 0.12 -23.92 -6.45
C LEU A 356 -0.64 -24.44 -5.24
N GLN A 357 -1.97 -24.20 -5.16
CA GLN A 357 -2.76 -24.52 -3.97
C GLN A 357 -2.82 -26.01 -3.72
N ASN A 358 -2.63 -26.37 -2.44
CA ASN A 358 -2.67 -27.73 -1.89
C ASN A 358 -1.79 -28.77 -2.65
N LYS A 359 -0.77 -28.28 -3.36
CA LYS A 359 0.28 -29.15 -3.87
C LYS A 359 1.27 -29.43 -2.75
N ARG A 360 1.55 -30.71 -2.49
CA ARG A 360 2.48 -31.09 -1.43
C ARG A 360 2.08 -30.60 -0.02
N ASN A 361 0.77 -30.47 0.27
CA ASN A 361 0.23 -29.96 1.54
C ASN A 361 0.62 -28.50 1.86
N ILE A 362 0.99 -27.70 0.85
CA ILE A 362 1.32 -26.28 0.98
C ILE A 362 0.22 -25.46 0.30
N LEU A 363 -0.29 -24.45 1.03
CA LEU A 363 -1.25 -23.47 0.53
C LEU A 363 -0.67 -22.07 0.67
N PHE A 364 -1.10 -21.16 -0.21
CA PHE A 364 -0.60 -19.78 -0.27
C PHE A 364 -1.75 -18.80 -0.23
N CYS A 365 -1.58 -17.72 0.51
CA CYS A 365 -2.46 -16.54 0.44
C CYS A 365 -1.64 -15.27 0.69
N GLY A 366 -2.19 -14.12 0.30
CA GLY A 366 -1.52 -12.84 0.49
C GLY A 366 -2.03 -11.78 -0.48
N SER A 367 -1.68 -10.54 -0.25
CA SER A 367 -2.11 -9.40 -1.08
C SER A 367 -1.54 -9.44 -2.51
N TYR A 368 -0.48 -10.19 -2.76
CA TYR A 368 0.12 -10.36 -4.08
C TYR A 368 -0.75 -11.19 -5.06
N PHE A 369 -1.83 -11.80 -4.58
CA PHE A 369 -2.87 -12.40 -5.42
C PHE A 369 -3.75 -11.37 -6.14
N GLY A 370 -3.67 -10.09 -5.77
CA GLY A 370 -4.43 -9.00 -6.35
C GLY A 370 -3.61 -7.71 -6.50
N TYR A 371 -4.13 -6.60 -6.06
CA TYR A 371 -3.52 -5.27 -6.22
C TYR A 371 -2.54 -4.90 -5.09
N GLY A 372 -2.36 -5.75 -4.09
CA GLY A 372 -1.45 -5.52 -2.96
C GLY A 372 -2.12 -4.93 -1.72
N PHE A 373 -3.44 -4.95 -1.61
CA PHE A 373 -4.19 -4.34 -0.52
C PHE A 373 -4.81 -5.38 0.43
N HIS A 374 -5.34 -4.92 1.57
CA HIS A 374 -5.97 -5.78 2.59
C HIS A 374 -7.13 -6.60 2.03
N GLU A 375 -7.94 -6.02 1.15
CA GLU A 375 -9.03 -6.73 0.48
C GLU A 375 -8.52 -7.92 -0.31
N ASP A 376 -7.39 -7.75 -1.03
CA ASP A 376 -6.79 -8.83 -1.81
C ASP A 376 -6.28 -9.95 -0.90
N GLY A 377 -5.70 -9.58 0.26
CA GLY A 377 -5.26 -10.54 1.27
C GLY A 377 -6.39 -11.40 1.81
N ILE A 378 -7.50 -10.77 2.25
CA ILE A 378 -8.70 -11.48 2.72
C ILE A 378 -9.32 -12.32 1.61
N LYS A 379 -9.48 -11.76 0.41
CA LYS A 379 -10.05 -12.47 -0.73
C LYS A 379 -9.22 -13.71 -1.08
N SER A 380 -7.90 -13.58 -1.11
CA SER A 380 -7.02 -14.72 -1.38
C SER A 380 -7.13 -15.81 -0.31
N SER A 381 -7.30 -15.43 0.96
CA SER A 381 -7.50 -16.37 2.05
C SER A 381 -8.82 -17.14 1.92
N ILE A 382 -9.91 -16.44 1.58
CA ILE A 382 -11.22 -17.08 1.34
C ILE A 382 -11.16 -18.05 0.16
N GLU A 383 -10.49 -17.66 -0.94
CA GLU A 383 -10.33 -18.55 -2.10
C GLU A 383 -9.42 -19.74 -1.81
N MET A 384 -8.37 -19.54 -1.02
CA MET A 384 -7.44 -20.60 -0.61
C MET A 384 -8.16 -21.65 0.26
N LEU A 385 -9.06 -21.24 1.18
CA LEU A 385 -9.81 -22.15 2.04
C LEU A 385 -10.67 -23.15 1.24
N LYS A 386 -11.11 -22.81 0.03
CA LYS A 386 -11.84 -23.75 -0.85
C LYS A 386 -11.00 -24.96 -1.28
N ASN A 387 -9.68 -24.85 -1.19
CA ASN A 387 -8.74 -25.93 -1.54
C ASN A 387 -8.17 -26.63 -0.29
N LEU A 388 -8.68 -26.33 0.90
CA LEU A 388 -8.13 -26.89 2.14
C LEU A 388 -8.52 -28.36 2.31
N ASP A 389 -9.73 -28.73 1.87
CA ASP A 389 -10.31 -30.07 2.05
C ASP A 389 -10.02 -31.01 0.87
N ASP A 390 -9.44 -30.49 -0.21
CA ASP A 390 -8.98 -31.29 -1.36
C ASP A 390 -7.60 -31.92 -1.06
#